data_91283a376ca9075b75675586acae5f85
#
_entry.id   91283a376ca9075b75675586acae5f85
#
_cell.length_a   1.000
_cell.length_b   1.000
_cell.length_c   1.000
_cell.angle_alpha   90.00
_cell.angle_beta   90.00
_cell.angle_gamma   90.00
#
_symmetry.space_group_name_H-M   'P 1'
#
loop_
_entity.id
_entity.type
_entity.pdbx_description
1 polymer ?
#
loop_
_entity_poly.entity_id
_entity_poly.type
_entity_poly.pdbx_seq_one_letter_code
_entity_poly.pdbx_strand_id
1 'polypeptide(L)'
;MIAYDIIYTVYVKQVYRVGKRRNIMRDIIIAYPVKNVALKLRSLLESEGLHVYCVCAMGSSALSISQDMRDGVIVCAEMLSDMSAGNIAEHLPPNFDVVALSKNGTQSYMGNLIYLPLPVNRDEFISTVSILASSTSAFTRRDNDDAEIISKAKLIIMDRMEMTETQAHKYLQNESMKTGKKLVKLAQEIINDFM
;
A
#
# COMPACT_ATOMS: atom_id res chain seq x y z
N MET A 1 22.20 25.89 -2.48
CA MET A 1 21.24 24.94 -1.92
C MET A 1 20.06 24.63 -2.85
N ILE A 2 19.92 25.34 -3.97
CA ILE A 2 18.84 25.18 -4.99
C ILE A 2 19.24 24.23 -6.14
N ALA A 3 20.53 23.93 -6.31
CA ALA A 3 21.02 23.11 -7.41
C ALA A 3 20.87 21.58 -7.20
N TYR A 4 20.66 21.13 -5.98
CA TYR A 4 20.50 19.70 -5.65
C TYR A 4 19.09 19.19 -5.96
N ASP A 5 18.04 20.03 -5.83
CA ASP A 5 16.66 19.65 -6.11
C ASP A 5 16.39 19.52 -7.61
N ILE A 6 17.07 20.29 -8.44
CA ILE A 6 16.88 20.26 -9.92
C ILE A 6 17.50 18.99 -10.52
N ILE A 7 18.63 18.53 -10.00
CA ILE A 7 19.30 17.31 -10.48
C ILE A 7 18.48 16.06 -10.09
N TYR A 8 17.84 16.07 -8.91
CA TYR A 8 16.96 14.98 -8.47
C TYR A 8 15.67 14.90 -9.31
N THR A 9 15.09 16.05 -9.64
CA THR A 9 13.88 16.14 -10.48
C THR A 9 14.14 15.75 -11.94
N VAL A 10 15.34 16.03 -12.47
CA VAL A 10 15.71 15.66 -13.84
C VAL A 10 16.04 14.17 -13.94
N TYR A 11 16.61 13.55 -12.90
CA TYR A 11 16.87 12.10 -12.89
C TYR A 11 15.58 11.28 -12.84
N VAL A 12 14.52 11.80 -12.21
CA VAL A 12 13.18 11.18 -12.19
C VAL A 12 12.51 11.22 -13.57
N LYS A 13 12.73 12.25 -14.38
CA LYS A 13 12.08 12.39 -15.71
C LYS A 13 12.71 11.58 -16.84
N GLN A 14 13.90 11.06 -16.69
CA GLN A 14 14.62 10.37 -17.79
C GLN A 14 14.35 8.86 -17.86
N VAL A 15 13.61 8.28 -16.90
CA VAL A 15 13.25 6.85 -16.89
C VAL A 15 11.88 6.57 -17.53
N TYR A 16 11.15 7.59 -17.97
CA TYR A 16 9.78 7.47 -18.51
C TYR A 16 9.66 6.93 -19.94
N ARG A 17 10.61 6.17 -20.45
CA ARG A 17 10.48 5.54 -21.79
C ARG A 17 11.06 4.14 -21.84
N VAL A 18 10.35 3.16 -21.30
CA VAL A 18 10.47 1.77 -21.79
C VAL A 18 9.14 1.04 -21.69
N GLY A 19 8.62 0.68 -22.81
CA GLY A 19 7.89 -0.53 -23.19
C GLY A 19 6.88 -1.13 -22.24
N LYS A 20 5.62 -0.98 -22.63
CA LYS A 20 4.46 -1.78 -22.25
C LYS A 20 4.76 -3.29 -22.15
N ARG A 21 5.30 -3.75 -21.02
CA ARG A 21 5.15 -5.13 -20.57
C ARG A 21 4.15 -5.09 -19.41
N ARG A 22 3.08 -5.86 -19.52
CA ARG A 22 2.20 -6.16 -18.38
C ARG A 22 3.05 -6.90 -17.35
N ASN A 23 3.74 -6.14 -16.52
CA ASN A 23 4.40 -6.70 -15.35
C ASN A 23 3.28 -7.02 -14.35
N ILE A 24 3.14 -8.28 -14.03
CA ILE A 24 2.18 -8.77 -13.03
C ILE A 24 2.62 -8.35 -11.61
N MET A 25 3.84 -7.85 -11.49
CA MET A 25 4.45 -7.46 -10.21
C MET A 25 4.25 -5.97 -9.95
N ARG A 26 3.96 -5.65 -8.68
CA ARG A 26 3.83 -4.26 -8.20
C ARG A 26 5.20 -3.56 -8.18
N ASP A 27 5.20 -2.27 -8.49
CA ASP A 27 6.40 -1.45 -8.46
C ASP A 27 6.87 -1.17 -7.03
N ILE A 28 8.18 -0.98 -6.87
CA ILE A 28 8.80 -0.75 -5.55
C ILE A 28 9.32 0.68 -5.48
N ILE A 29 8.99 1.38 -4.39
CA ILE A 29 9.57 2.66 -4.01
C ILE A 29 10.55 2.42 -2.86
N ILE A 30 11.77 2.95 -2.95
CA ILE A 30 12.73 2.90 -1.85
C ILE A 30 12.85 4.29 -1.21
N ALA A 31 12.45 4.41 0.06
CA ALA A 31 12.60 5.62 0.87
C ALA A 31 13.66 5.41 1.95
N TYR A 32 14.90 5.84 1.69
CA TYR A 32 16.02 5.60 2.62
C TYR A 32 16.92 6.81 2.73
N PRO A 33 17.29 7.26 3.96
CA PRO A 33 18.01 8.53 4.17
C PRO A 33 19.45 8.48 3.65
N VAL A 34 20.07 7.30 3.61
CA VAL A 34 21.46 7.11 3.16
C VAL A 34 21.49 6.62 1.72
N LYS A 35 21.86 7.51 0.80
CA LYS A 35 21.89 7.25 -0.64
C LYS A 35 22.61 5.94 -1.04
N ASN A 36 23.79 5.69 -0.48
CA ASN A 36 24.56 4.49 -0.80
C ASN A 36 23.85 3.20 -0.37
N VAL A 37 23.11 3.23 0.75
CA VAL A 37 22.32 2.10 1.21
C VAL A 37 21.10 1.90 0.29
N ALA A 38 20.41 2.99 -0.04
CA ALA A 38 19.28 2.96 -0.96
C ALA A 38 19.65 2.38 -2.33
N LEU A 39 20.80 2.77 -2.88
CA LEU A 39 21.29 2.23 -4.15
C LEU A 39 21.69 0.75 -4.06
N LYS A 40 22.25 0.29 -2.93
CA LYS A 40 22.52 -1.13 -2.69
C LYS A 40 21.22 -1.94 -2.61
N LEU A 41 20.20 -1.45 -1.90
CA LEU A 41 18.89 -2.09 -1.83
C LEU A 41 18.25 -2.17 -3.23
N ARG A 42 18.34 -1.08 -4.00
CA ARG A 42 17.88 -1.06 -5.39
C ARG A 42 18.57 -2.13 -6.24
N SER A 43 19.91 -2.14 -6.26
CA SER A 43 20.68 -3.11 -7.05
C SER A 43 20.36 -4.55 -6.63
N LEU A 44 20.15 -4.78 -5.34
CA LEU A 44 19.78 -6.08 -4.81
C LEU A 44 18.42 -6.54 -5.32
N LEU A 45 17.40 -5.68 -5.27
CA LEU A 45 16.05 -6.00 -5.75
C LEU A 45 16.01 -6.17 -7.27
N GLU A 46 16.69 -5.29 -8.01
CA GLU A 46 16.76 -5.38 -9.47
C GLU A 46 17.51 -6.63 -9.95
N SER A 47 18.52 -7.12 -9.21
CA SER A 47 19.20 -8.37 -9.53
C SER A 47 18.32 -9.61 -9.43
N GLU A 48 17.24 -9.53 -8.64
CA GLU A 48 16.23 -10.57 -8.50
C GLU A 48 15.00 -10.37 -9.42
N GLY A 49 15.10 -9.41 -10.37
CA GLY A 49 14.05 -9.13 -11.34
C GLY A 49 12.89 -8.28 -10.82
N LEU A 50 13.04 -7.69 -9.62
CA LEU A 50 12.05 -6.80 -9.03
C LEU A 50 12.27 -5.37 -9.56
N HIS A 51 11.21 -4.72 -10.03
CA HIS A 51 11.31 -3.38 -10.59
C HIS A 51 11.25 -2.31 -9.50
N VAL A 52 12.32 -1.50 -9.39
CA VAL A 52 12.35 -0.34 -8.49
C VAL A 52 12.00 0.91 -9.27
N TYR A 53 10.79 1.42 -9.04
CA TYR A 53 10.26 2.60 -9.70
C TYR A 53 11.09 3.85 -9.40
N CYS A 54 11.37 4.10 -8.12
CA CYS A 54 12.20 5.22 -7.72
C CYS A 54 12.87 5.02 -6.37
N VAL A 55 13.83 5.90 -6.09
CA VAL A 55 14.54 6.02 -4.80
C VAL A 55 14.42 7.45 -4.31
N CYS A 56 13.97 7.63 -3.08
CA CYS A 56 13.88 8.94 -2.42
C CYS A 56 14.48 8.91 -1.01
N ALA A 57 14.70 10.06 -0.40
CA ALA A 57 15.29 10.18 0.93
C ALA A 57 14.25 10.45 2.04
N MET A 58 13.05 10.89 1.68
CA MET A 58 12.00 11.33 2.59
C MET A 58 10.71 10.55 2.40
N GLY A 59 9.96 10.37 3.47
CA GLY A 59 8.66 9.70 3.45
C GLY A 59 7.60 10.51 2.70
N SER A 60 7.60 11.82 2.84
CA SER A 60 6.70 12.72 2.10
C SER A 60 6.85 12.58 0.57
N SER A 61 8.07 12.39 0.09
CA SER A 61 8.31 12.12 -1.33
C SER A 61 7.75 10.77 -1.76
N ALA A 62 7.91 9.73 -0.94
CA ALA A 62 7.35 8.42 -1.21
C ALA A 62 5.81 8.45 -1.24
N LEU A 63 5.18 9.16 -0.30
CA LEU A 63 3.73 9.36 -0.27
C LEU A 63 3.22 10.13 -1.49
N SER A 64 3.90 11.20 -1.88
CA SER A 64 3.52 11.96 -3.09
C SER A 64 3.58 11.10 -4.35
N ILE A 65 4.63 10.28 -4.50
CA ILE A 65 4.78 9.38 -5.65
C ILE A 65 3.70 8.30 -5.65
N SER A 66 3.38 7.75 -4.48
CA SER A 66 2.37 6.69 -4.36
C SER A 66 0.97 7.12 -4.76
N GLN A 67 0.64 8.42 -4.66
CA GLN A 67 -0.65 8.97 -5.09
C GLN A 67 -0.86 8.90 -6.61
N ASP A 68 0.23 8.92 -7.38
CA ASP A 68 0.20 8.81 -8.84
C ASP A 68 0.28 7.36 -9.33
N MET A 69 0.40 6.41 -8.41
CA MET A 69 0.52 4.97 -8.71
C MET A 69 -0.75 4.22 -8.28
N ARG A 70 -1.03 3.14 -8.98
CA ARG A 70 -2.18 2.28 -8.68
C ARG A 70 -1.97 1.43 -7.44
N ASP A 71 -0.80 0.85 -7.31
CA ASP A 71 -0.38 -0.06 -6.26
C ASP A 71 1.14 -0.08 -6.15
N GLY A 72 1.69 -0.60 -5.06
CA GLY A 72 3.12 -0.68 -4.89
C GLY A 72 3.57 -1.23 -3.55
N VAL A 73 4.89 -1.37 -3.41
CA VAL A 73 5.56 -1.71 -2.15
C VAL A 73 6.56 -0.60 -1.81
N ILE A 74 6.49 -0.07 -0.60
CA ILE A 74 7.47 0.89 -0.11
C ILE A 74 8.47 0.18 0.80
N VAL A 75 9.74 0.21 0.43
CA VAL A 75 10.85 -0.23 1.27
C VAL A 75 11.48 0.99 1.92
N CYS A 76 11.47 1.09 3.25
CA CYS A 76 11.97 2.28 3.93
C CYS A 76 12.76 1.98 5.21
N ALA A 77 13.47 2.98 5.72
CA ALA A 77 13.97 2.95 7.10
C ALA A 77 12.79 3.12 8.08
N GLU A 78 12.88 2.52 9.28
CA GLU A 78 11.90 2.69 10.35
C GLU A 78 11.63 4.16 10.66
N MET A 79 12.70 4.98 10.67
CA MET A 79 12.64 6.44 10.84
C MET A 79 13.33 7.13 9.69
N LEU A 80 12.62 8.00 9.01
CA LEU A 80 13.15 8.96 8.05
C LEU A 80 13.28 10.32 8.71
N SER A 81 13.87 11.30 8.02
CA SER A 81 14.06 12.65 8.56
C SER A 81 12.77 13.39 8.85
N ASP A 82 11.70 13.05 8.13
CA ASP A 82 10.42 13.73 8.14
C ASP A 82 9.28 12.92 8.77
N MET A 83 9.36 11.59 8.76
CA MET A 83 8.32 10.75 9.34
C MET A 83 8.77 9.31 9.61
N SER A 84 7.99 8.57 10.40
CA SER A 84 8.19 7.14 10.64
C SER A 84 7.57 6.27 9.55
N ALA A 85 8.02 5.02 9.46
CA ALA A 85 7.40 4.01 8.59
C ALA A 85 5.92 3.78 8.93
N GLY A 86 5.54 3.86 10.21
CA GLY A 86 4.14 3.80 10.64
C GLY A 86 3.31 4.93 10.05
N ASN A 87 3.80 6.16 10.10
CA ASN A 87 3.11 7.30 9.51
C ASN A 87 2.98 7.16 7.98
N ILE A 88 4.00 6.60 7.31
CA ILE A 88 3.90 6.30 5.88
C ILE A 88 2.76 5.30 5.65
N ALA A 89 2.75 4.17 6.37
CA ALA A 89 1.76 3.12 6.21
C ALA A 89 0.31 3.60 6.45
N GLU A 90 0.12 4.53 7.39
CA GLU A 90 -1.17 5.13 7.72
C GLU A 90 -1.73 6.04 6.60
N HIS A 91 -0.84 6.75 5.89
CA HIS A 91 -1.23 7.73 4.88
C HIS A 91 -1.17 7.22 3.45
N LEU A 92 -0.79 5.96 3.25
CA LEU A 92 -0.73 5.32 1.93
C LEU A 92 -2.11 4.99 1.38
N PRO A 93 -2.27 5.00 0.05
CA PRO A 93 -3.42 4.39 -0.59
C PRO A 93 -3.57 2.90 -0.20
N PRO A 94 -4.80 2.35 -0.19
CA PRO A 94 -5.07 1.00 0.33
C PRO A 94 -4.35 -0.15 -0.39
N ASN A 95 -3.82 0.08 -1.59
CA ASN A 95 -3.11 -0.94 -2.38
C ASN A 95 -1.59 -0.91 -2.20
N PHE A 96 -1.10 -0.31 -1.13
CA PHE A 96 0.32 -0.24 -0.83
C PHE A 96 0.67 -0.99 0.44
N ASP A 97 1.83 -1.68 0.40
CA ASP A 97 2.44 -2.29 1.56
C ASP A 97 3.77 -1.62 1.88
N VAL A 98 4.17 -1.64 3.14
CA VAL A 98 5.42 -1.07 3.63
C VAL A 98 6.29 -2.14 4.24
N VAL A 99 7.56 -2.19 3.83
CA VAL A 99 8.62 -2.98 4.44
C VAL A 99 9.60 -2.02 5.09
N ALA A 100 9.57 -1.95 6.41
CA ALA A 100 10.41 -1.07 7.21
C ALA A 100 11.62 -1.81 7.77
N LEU A 101 12.81 -1.27 7.55
CA LEU A 101 14.06 -1.80 8.10
C LEU A 101 14.30 -1.19 9.48
N SER A 102 14.23 -2.01 10.54
CA SER A 102 14.29 -1.58 11.95
C SER A 102 15.47 -2.18 12.69
N LYS A 103 16.08 -1.40 13.59
CA LYS A 103 17.11 -1.90 14.50
C LYS A 103 16.54 -2.62 15.71
N ASN A 104 15.30 -2.36 16.06
CA ASN A 104 14.72 -2.75 17.35
C ASN A 104 13.73 -3.91 17.26
N GLY A 105 13.58 -4.55 16.09
CA GLY A 105 12.64 -5.68 15.93
C GLY A 105 11.19 -5.31 16.28
N THR A 106 10.75 -4.12 15.91
CA THR A 106 9.41 -3.60 16.19
C THR A 106 8.34 -4.51 15.55
N GLN A 107 7.30 -4.83 16.29
CA GLN A 107 6.12 -5.51 15.73
C GLN A 107 5.10 -4.47 15.27
N SER A 108 4.50 -4.67 14.10
CA SER A 108 3.43 -3.83 13.62
C SER A 108 2.07 -4.43 13.93
N TYR A 109 1.14 -3.58 14.34
CA TYR A 109 -0.28 -3.92 14.41
C TYR A 109 -1.05 -3.51 13.14
N MET A 110 -0.37 -2.89 12.17
CA MET A 110 -0.94 -2.46 10.89
C MET A 110 -0.80 -3.58 9.85
N GLY A 111 -1.88 -3.91 9.17
CA GLY A 111 -1.91 -5.02 8.21
C GLY A 111 -1.05 -4.80 6.96
N ASN A 112 -0.70 -3.54 6.65
CA ASN A 112 0.10 -3.15 5.50
C ASN A 112 1.55 -2.77 5.84
N LEU A 113 2.03 -3.05 7.06
CA LEU A 113 3.39 -2.71 7.51
C LEU A 113 4.10 -3.92 8.09
N ILE A 114 5.24 -4.26 7.51
CA ILE A 114 6.12 -5.34 7.97
C ILE A 114 7.45 -4.74 8.38
N TYR A 115 7.94 -5.09 9.57
CA TYR A 115 9.28 -4.73 10.02
C TYR A 115 10.26 -5.88 9.79
N LEU A 116 11.39 -5.57 9.18
CA LEU A 116 12.52 -6.48 9.06
C LEU A 116 13.68 -5.98 9.94
N PRO A 117 14.31 -6.88 10.70
CA PRO A 117 15.38 -6.51 11.61
C PRO A 117 16.68 -6.15 10.85
N LEU A 118 17.45 -5.24 11.42
CA LEU A 118 18.82 -4.96 11.00
C LEU A 118 19.81 -5.70 11.90
N PRO A 119 20.87 -6.33 11.38
CA PRO A 119 21.27 -6.36 9.97
C PRO A 119 20.31 -7.18 9.12
N VAL A 120 20.00 -6.70 7.92
CA VAL A 120 19.06 -7.35 7.02
C VAL A 120 19.61 -8.70 6.54
N ASN A 121 18.85 -9.77 6.75
CA ASN A 121 19.08 -11.03 6.07
C ASN A 121 18.66 -10.88 4.61
N ARG A 122 19.57 -11.17 3.68
CA ARG A 122 19.34 -11.00 2.24
C ARG A 122 18.13 -11.79 1.76
N ASP A 123 18.08 -13.07 2.10
CA ASP A 123 17.05 -13.99 1.57
C ASP A 123 15.68 -13.67 2.16
N GLU A 124 15.61 -13.30 3.44
CA GLU A 124 14.39 -12.86 4.09
C GLU A 124 13.87 -11.54 3.49
N PHE A 125 14.75 -10.59 3.22
CA PHE A 125 14.40 -9.32 2.60
C PHE A 125 13.85 -9.52 1.19
N ILE A 126 14.59 -10.28 0.35
CA ILE A 126 14.17 -10.54 -1.03
C ILE A 126 12.85 -11.31 -1.06
N SER A 127 12.71 -12.37 -0.24
CA SER A 127 11.47 -13.15 -0.21
C SER A 127 10.28 -12.32 0.25
N THR A 128 10.43 -11.50 1.29
CA THR A 128 9.37 -10.62 1.78
C THR A 128 8.92 -9.63 0.71
N VAL A 129 9.88 -8.90 0.09
CA VAL A 129 9.54 -7.93 -0.95
C VAL A 129 8.97 -8.61 -2.19
N SER A 130 9.50 -9.78 -2.60
CA SER A 130 8.99 -10.55 -3.73
C SER A 130 7.55 -11.03 -3.52
N ILE A 131 7.24 -11.54 -2.33
CA ILE A 131 5.89 -11.98 -1.97
C ILE A 131 4.93 -10.79 -2.06
N LEU A 132 5.28 -9.65 -1.49
CA LEU A 132 4.45 -8.46 -1.55
C LEU A 132 4.32 -7.91 -2.97
N ALA A 133 5.39 -7.86 -3.75
CA ALA A 133 5.37 -7.38 -5.12
C ALA A 133 4.59 -8.31 -6.06
N SER A 134 4.66 -9.62 -5.86
CA SER A 134 3.94 -10.63 -6.67
C SER A 134 2.51 -10.86 -6.21
N SER A 135 2.20 -10.57 -4.95
CA SER A 135 0.83 -10.63 -4.47
C SER A 135 0.04 -9.50 -5.15
N THR A 136 -0.66 -9.82 -6.23
CA THR A 136 -1.87 -9.09 -6.53
C THR A 136 -2.69 -9.18 -5.24
N SER A 137 -2.69 -8.11 -4.45
CA SER A 137 -3.15 -8.09 -3.08
C SER A 137 -4.41 -8.94 -2.86
N ALA A 138 -4.23 -10.23 -2.63
CA ALA A 138 -5.33 -11.11 -2.26
C ALA A 138 -5.89 -10.71 -0.87
N PHE A 139 -5.05 -10.05 -0.04
CA PHE A 139 -5.48 -9.41 1.19
C PHE A 139 -6.21 -8.09 0.90
N THR A 140 -5.65 -7.21 0.08
CA THR A 140 -6.27 -5.90 -0.24
C THR A 140 -7.46 -6.05 -1.21
N ARG A 141 -7.49 -7.07 -2.07
CA ARG A 141 -8.68 -7.34 -2.88
C ARG A 141 -9.88 -7.72 -2.02
N ARG A 142 -9.71 -8.60 -1.03
CA ARG A 142 -10.84 -8.98 -0.17
C ARG A 142 -11.35 -7.80 0.64
N ASP A 143 -10.47 -7.02 1.24
CA ASP A 143 -10.88 -5.87 2.07
C ASP A 143 -11.41 -4.71 1.22
N ASN A 144 -10.88 -4.47 0.02
CA ASN A 144 -11.40 -3.45 -0.90
C ASN A 144 -12.67 -3.90 -1.60
N ASP A 145 -12.74 -5.15 -2.05
CA ASP A 145 -13.97 -5.73 -2.62
C ASP A 145 -15.07 -5.73 -1.54
N ASP A 146 -14.73 -6.08 -0.31
CA ASP A 146 -15.62 -6.04 0.83
C ASP A 146 -16.08 -4.61 1.17
N ALA A 147 -15.17 -3.65 1.18
CA ALA A 147 -15.50 -2.24 1.40
C ALA A 147 -16.34 -1.65 0.25
N GLU A 148 -16.05 -2.02 -0.99
CA GLU A 148 -16.82 -1.60 -2.16
C GLU A 148 -18.23 -2.20 -2.15
N ILE A 149 -18.37 -3.48 -1.81
CA ILE A 149 -19.64 -4.17 -1.65
C ILE A 149 -20.47 -3.51 -0.55
N ILE A 150 -19.88 -3.23 0.61
CA ILE A 150 -20.53 -2.53 1.72
C ILE A 150 -20.95 -1.12 1.32
N SER A 151 -20.10 -0.40 0.59
CA SER A 151 -20.40 0.96 0.11
C SER A 151 -21.57 0.97 -0.87
N LYS A 152 -21.58 0.04 -1.85
CA LYS A 152 -22.70 -0.13 -2.77
C LYS A 152 -24.02 -0.46 -2.06
N ALA A 153 -23.99 -1.38 -1.11
CA ALA A 153 -25.17 -1.73 -0.32
C ALA A 153 -25.68 -0.53 0.49
N LYS A 154 -24.78 0.27 1.10
CA LYS A 154 -25.18 1.52 1.79
C LYS A 154 -25.90 2.49 0.85
N LEU A 155 -25.40 2.69 -0.37
CA LEU A 155 -26.04 3.59 -1.34
C LEU A 155 -27.46 3.12 -1.69
N ILE A 156 -27.67 1.81 -1.89
CA ILE A 156 -28.99 1.24 -2.14
C ILE A 156 -29.92 1.48 -0.95
N ILE A 157 -29.46 1.23 0.28
CA ILE A 157 -30.24 1.45 1.50
C ILE A 157 -30.58 2.95 1.67
N MET A 158 -29.65 3.83 1.41
CA MET A 158 -29.86 5.28 1.48
C MET A 158 -30.95 5.72 0.49
N ASP A 159 -30.89 5.23 -0.74
CA ASP A 159 -31.85 5.57 -1.79
C ASP A 159 -33.25 5.00 -1.52
N ARG A 160 -33.32 3.73 -1.08
CA ARG A 160 -34.61 3.01 -0.91
C ARG A 160 -35.32 3.29 0.40
N MET A 161 -34.55 3.58 1.46
CA MET A 161 -35.08 3.78 2.82
C MET A 161 -34.97 5.25 3.29
N GLU A 162 -34.55 6.15 2.40
CA GLU A 162 -34.36 7.57 2.71
C GLU A 162 -33.48 7.81 3.95
N MET A 163 -32.45 6.95 4.11
CA MET A 163 -31.54 6.99 5.25
C MET A 163 -30.27 7.78 4.95
N THR A 164 -29.70 8.41 5.96
CA THR A 164 -28.36 8.97 5.90
C THR A 164 -27.31 7.84 5.86
N GLU A 165 -26.08 8.13 5.42
CA GLU A 165 -24.99 7.14 5.38
C GLU A 165 -24.74 6.48 6.74
N THR A 166 -24.75 7.29 7.81
CA THR A 166 -24.60 6.79 9.20
C THR A 166 -25.72 5.83 9.60
N GLN A 167 -26.96 6.13 9.20
CA GLN A 167 -28.12 5.27 9.46
C GLN A 167 -28.05 3.98 8.64
N ALA A 168 -27.69 4.06 7.36
CA ALA A 168 -27.51 2.90 6.48
C ALA A 168 -26.40 1.96 6.99
N HIS A 169 -25.29 2.53 7.48
CA HIS A 169 -24.23 1.72 8.08
C HIS A 169 -24.69 0.99 9.36
N LYS A 170 -25.39 1.68 10.26
CA LYS A 170 -25.97 1.08 11.48
C LYS A 170 -27.02 0.02 11.15
N TYR A 171 -27.83 0.25 10.13
CA TYR A 171 -28.82 -0.72 9.64
C TYR A 171 -28.13 -2.03 9.22
N LEU A 172 -27.10 -1.94 8.37
CA LEU A 172 -26.30 -3.10 7.94
C LEU A 172 -25.68 -3.84 9.13
N GLN A 173 -25.10 -3.11 10.09
CA GLN A 173 -24.52 -3.72 11.29
C GLN A 173 -25.57 -4.46 12.12
N ASN A 174 -26.71 -3.83 12.37
CA ASN A 174 -27.79 -4.44 13.16
C ASN A 174 -28.35 -5.70 12.50
N GLU A 175 -28.58 -5.67 11.17
CA GLU A 175 -29.06 -6.83 10.44
C GLU A 175 -28.00 -7.95 10.38
N SER A 176 -26.73 -7.62 10.23
CA SER A 176 -25.62 -8.56 10.35
C SER A 176 -25.61 -9.27 11.71
N MET A 177 -25.77 -8.50 12.80
CA MET A 177 -25.83 -9.04 14.17
C MET A 177 -27.06 -9.90 14.38
N LYS A 178 -28.25 -9.51 13.89
CA LYS A 178 -29.50 -10.28 14.03
C LYS A 178 -29.44 -11.60 13.26
N THR A 179 -28.87 -11.58 12.06
CA THR A 179 -28.82 -12.75 11.18
C THR A 179 -27.62 -13.65 11.42
N GLY A 180 -26.61 -13.18 12.18
CA GLY A 180 -25.34 -13.88 12.40
C GLY A 180 -24.49 -13.99 11.13
N LYS A 181 -24.84 -13.27 10.06
CA LYS A 181 -24.08 -13.26 8.80
C LYS A 181 -22.97 -12.21 8.85
N LYS A 182 -21.86 -12.48 8.15
CA LYS A 182 -20.83 -11.45 7.95
C LYS A 182 -21.42 -10.25 7.21
N LEU A 183 -21.05 -9.03 7.61
CA LEU A 183 -21.55 -7.76 7.05
C LEU A 183 -21.48 -7.72 5.51
N VAL A 184 -20.36 -8.17 4.93
CA VAL A 184 -20.14 -8.26 3.48
C VAL A 184 -21.14 -9.19 2.78
N LYS A 185 -21.39 -10.36 3.39
CA LYS A 185 -22.34 -11.32 2.82
C LYS A 185 -23.75 -10.77 2.81
N LEU A 186 -24.15 -10.08 3.88
CA LEU A 186 -25.43 -9.39 3.93
C LEU A 186 -25.51 -8.25 2.91
N ALA A 187 -24.44 -7.46 2.78
CA ALA A 187 -24.35 -6.40 1.79
C ALA A 187 -24.49 -6.94 0.36
N GLN A 188 -23.87 -8.08 0.05
CA GLN A 188 -23.99 -8.73 -1.26
C GLN A 188 -25.43 -9.24 -1.51
N GLU A 189 -26.10 -9.79 -0.50
CA GLU A 189 -27.50 -10.21 -0.60
C GLU A 189 -28.39 -9.01 -0.93
N ILE A 190 -28.22 -7.89 -0.23
CA ILE A 190 -28.96 -6.65 -0.50
C ILE A 190 -28.73 -6.16 -1.92
N ILE A 191 -27.50 -6.16 -2.42
CA ILE A 191 -27.22 -5.77 -3.81
C ILE A 191 -27.95 -6.68 -4.79
N ASN A 192 -27.93 -7.99 -4.56
CA ASN A 192 -28.58 -8.96 -5.45
C ASN A 192 -30.09 -8.88 -5.43
N ASP A 193 -30.71 -8.54 -4.29
CA ASP A 193 -32.16 -8.42 -4.14
C ASP A 193 -32.72 -7.15 -4.83
N PHE A 194 -31.86 -6.17 -5.10
CA PHE A 194 -32.26 -4.89 -5.71
C PHE A 194 -31.71 -4.64 -7.11
N MET A 195 -30.95 -5.60 -7.68
CA MET A 195 -30.52 -5.57 -9.09
C MET A 195 -31.43 -6.43 -9.97
#